data_706086a8d1aac6815ce3fe1d1f2f77ab
#
_entry.id   706086a8d1aac6815ce3fe1d1f2f77ab
#
_cell.length_a   1.000
_cell.length_b   1.000
_cell.length_c   1.000
_cell.angle_alpha   90.00
_cell.angle_beta   90.00
_cell.angle_gamma   90.00
#
_symmetry.space_group_name_H-M   'P 1'
#
loop_
_entity.id
_entity.type
_entity.pdbx_description
1 polymer ?
#
loop_
_entity_poly.entity_id
_entity_poly.type
_entity_poly.pdbx_seq_one_letter_code
_entity_poly.pdbx_strand_id
1 'polypeptide(L)'
;MKLQIIFTLAVLIFFIGTKSSYAAGIEITDARATPEYWIDRNADGDELLFTYRQIENINAEILKRDNYSADLKNYPETISAKDLKKRIEKLTDDVNLESSWAVRANRNLNALNQAVNVRYAVTTERVNIRLLPQPPTGDKYDSVQGTALDPAEAVAVLWESKDGKFSFIQARYYFGWVNKNSLAFTDRDTWLTYLEPENFLVVTTNKKFVRVNDKLILFQMGAKIPLENLEVENNLWTARLPIIENGELQEISAQVLNDDKVSTEFLPCTTNNFIRQSFKFLGDIYGWGGLDNSVDCSAFVQNVYRSMGINIPRDADKQEGCMPIFAVFNNVTTAERLDIVSRAPTGALLFKPGHVMLKLGNDDSGKPIIIHAASSYYSYGEKIYVRKVLVSDTSYQNYSGTPTLESLTGIAFPR
;
A
#
# COMPACT_ATOMS: atom_id res chain seq x y z
N MET A 1 -79.97 21.31 35.40
CA MET A 1 -79.69 20.46 34.25
C MET A 1 -78.26 20.85 33.76
N LYS A 2 -77.24 20.12 34.15
CA LYS A 2 -75.86 20.38 33.69
C LYS A 2 -75.50 19.34 32.63
N LEU A 3 -75.20 19.83 31.44
CA LEU A 3 -74.77 19.03 30.30
C LEU A 3 -73.34 18.79 30.41
N GLN A 4 -72.87 17.53 30.58
CA GLN A 4 -71.49 17.12 30.52
C GLN A 4 -71.19 16.77 29.07
N ILE A 5 -70.24 17.51 28.49
CA ILE A 5 -69.65 17.23 27.17
C ILE A 5 -68.42 16.35 27.41
N ILE A 6 -68.46 15.10 26.96
CA ILE A 6 -67.30 14.16 26.99
C ILE A 6 -66.49 14.40 25.69
N PHE A 7 -65.29 14.94 25.83
CA PHE A 7 -64.29 14.98 24.74
C PHE A 7 -63.57 13.65 24.66
N THR A 8 -63.85 12.88 23.61
CA THR A 8 -63.08 11.69 23.30
C THR A 8 -61.85 12.10 22.51
N LEU A 9 -60.63 12.03 23.14
CA LEU A 9 -59.37 12.31 22.50
C LEU A 9 -58.93 11.04 21.76
N ALA A 10 -59.04 11.02 20.43
CA ALA A 10 -58.49 9.98 19.59
C ALA A 10 -56.97 10.22 19.42
N VAL A 11 -56.17 9.43 20.08
CA VAL A 11 -54.72 9.41 19.88
C VAL A 11 -54.41 8.62 18.63
N LEU A 12 -54.12 9.30 17.52
CA LEU A 12 -53.60 8.70 16.31
C LEU A 12 -52.10 8.38 16.54
N ILE A 13 -51.79 7.13 16.85
CA ILE A 13 -50.40 6.64 16.88
C ILE A 13 -49.95 6.45 15.44
N PHE A 14 -49.23 7.43 14.89
CA PHE A 14 -48.46 7.23 13.67
C PHE A 14 -47.27 6.30 14.00
N PHE A 15 -47.41 5.04 13.63
CA PHE A 15 -46.24 4.16 13.47
C PHE A 15 -45.41 4.67 12.28
N ILE A 16 -44.47 5.57 12.53
CA ILE A 16 -43.40 5.83 11.60
C ILE A 16 -42.53 4.55 11.63
N GLY A 17 -42.86 3.62 10.78
CA GLY A 17 -41.99 2.51 10.47
C GLY A 17 -40.69 3.08 9.85
N THR A 18 -39.69 3.34 10.67
CA THR A 18 -38.33 3.49 10.19
C THR A 18 -38.00 2.16 9.52
N LYS A 19 -38.12 2.11 8.19
CA LYS A 19 -37.39 1.12 7.40
C LYS A 19 -35.91 1.39 7.65
N SER A 20 -35.40 0.79 8.70
CA SER A 20 -33.97 0.53 8.78
C SER A 20 -33.66 -0.43 7.63
N SER A 21 -33.43 0.12 6.43
CA SER A 21 -32.76 -0.62 5.38
C SER A 21 -31.34 -0.81 5.87
N TYR A 22 -31.09 -1.86 6.60
CA TYR A 22 -29.76 -2.45 6.64
C TYR A 22 -29.46 -2.81 5.19
N ALA A 23 -28.83 -1.90 4.45
CA ALA A 23 -28.06 -2.29 3.30
C ALA A 23 -27.16 -3.41 3.82
N ALA A 24 -27.37 -4.63 3.35
CA ALA A 24 -26.52 -5.76 3.74
C ALA A 24 -25.09 -5.33 3.41
N GLY A 25 -24.30 -5.06 4.44
CA GLY A 25 -22.93 -4.58 4.26
C GLY A 25 -22.17 -5.66 3.53
N ILE A 26 -21.24 -5.27 2.69
CA ILE A 26 -20.34 -6.22 2.00
C ILE A 26 -19.41 -6.94 2.99
N GLU A 27 -19.31 -6.42 4.19
CA GLU A 27 -18.39 -6.90 5.20
C GLU A 27 -18.87 -8.20 5.83
N ILE A 28 -18.01 -9.21 5.79
CA ILE A 28 -18.17 -10.45 6.52
C ILE A 28 -17.67 -10.23 7.95
N THR A 29 -18.49 -10.54 8.95
CA THR A 29 -18.21 -10.32 10.38
C THR A 29 -18.33 -11.59 11.23
N ASP A 30 -18.55 -12.72 10.61
CA ASP A 30 -18.58 -14.05 11.26
C ASP A 30 -17.16 -14.66 11.36
N ALA A 31 -17.05 -15.96 11.67
CA ALA A 31 -15.78 -16.66 11.80
C ALA A 31 -14.84 -16.48 10.60
N ARG A 32 -15.36 -16.28 9.38
CA ARG A 32 -14.57 -16.01 8.17
C ARG A 32 -13.76 -14.71 8.25
N ALA A 33 -14.09 -13.80 9.17
CA ALA A 33 -13.33 -12.60 9.47
C ALA A 33 -12.24 -12.81 10.54
N THR A 34 -11.81 -14.04 10.77
CA THR A 34 -10.68 -14.38 11.65
C THR A 34 -9.62 -15.17 10.87
N PRO A 35 -8.32 -14.99 11.17
CA PRO A 35 -7.27 -15.73 10.50
C PRO A 35 -7.34 -17.24 10.80
N GLU A 36 -7.77 -17.62 12.01
CA GLU A 36 -7.89 -19.01 12.47
C GLU A 36 -8.83 -19.82 11.57
N TYR A 37 -9.96 -19.24 11.16
CA TYR A 37 -10.90 -19.89 10.25
C TYR A 37 -10.23 -20.41 8.97
N TRP A 38 -9.29 -19.66 8.42
CA TRP A 38 -8.58 -20.00 7.19
C TRP A 38 -7.37 -20.92 7.45
N ILE A 39 -6.64 -20.67 8.54
CA ILE A 39 -5.44 -21.45 8.91
C ILE A 39 -5.82 -22.87 9.26
N ASP A 40 -6.87 -23.08 10.06
CA ASP A 40 -7.32 -24.41 10.49
C ASP A 40 -7.81 -25.29 9.33
N ARG A 41 -8.18 -24.69 8.20
CA ARG A 41 -8.60 -25.37 6.97
C ARG A 41 -7.45 -25.73 6.02
N ASN A 42 -6.23 -25.37 6.37
CA ASN A 42 -5.09 -25.45 5.49
C ASN A 42 -3.96 -26.24 6.15
N ALA A 43 -4.08 -27.59 6.12
CA ALA A 43 -3.16 -28.49 6.80
C ALA A 43 -1.69 -28.25 6.42
N ASP A 44 -1.42 -27.95 5.13
CA ASP A 44 -0.07 -27.72 4.59
C ASP A 44 0.25 -26.22 4.49
N GLY A 45 -0.50 -25.39 5.22
CA GLY A 45 -0.46 -23.93 5.07
C GLY A 45 0.85 -23.27 5.49
N ASP A 46 1.68 -23.93 6.26
CA ASP A 46 3.00 -23.47 6.66
C ASP A 46 4.14 -24.05 5.79
N GLU A 47 3.83 -24.84 4.76
CA GLU A 47 4.81 -25.25 3.76
C GLU A 47 5.26 -24.07 2.89
N LEU A 48 6.54 -24.06 2.51
CA LEU A 48 7.12 -23.02 1.66
C LEU A 48 6.53 -23.08 0.25
N LEU A 49 5.89 -22.00 -0.16
CA LEU A 49 5.45 -21.79 -1.55
C LEU A 49 6.65 -21.45 -2.45
N PHE A 50 7.57 -20.64 -1.95
CA PHE A 50 8.77 -20.20 -2.66
C PHE A 50 9.97 -20.15 -1.74
N THR A 51 11.09 -20.68 -2.23
CA THR A 51 12.40 -20.49 -1.62
C THR A 51 12.90 -19.06 -1.84
N TYR A 52 13.85 -18.60 -1.03
CA TYR A 52 14.47 -17.29 -1.18
C TYR A 52 14.97 -17.04 -2.62
N ARG A 53 15.66 -18.00 -3.23
CA ARG A 53 16.16 -17.89 -4.61
C ARG A 53 15.04 -17.74 -5.65
N GLN A 54 13.90 -18.38 -5.43
CA GLN A 54 12.73 -18.21 -6.32
C GLN A 54 12.14 -16.81 -6.16
N ILE A 55 12.09 -16.28 -4.92
CA ILE A 55 11.64 -14.91 -4.64
C ILE A 55 12.57 -13.89 -5.31
N GLU A 56 13.89 -14.06 -5.27
CA GLU A 56 14.83 -13.19 -5.98
C GLU A 56 14.56 -13.18 -7.50
N ASN A 57 14.34 -14.34 -8.11
CA ASN A 57 14.01 -14.45 -9.53
C ASN A 57 12.65 -13.76 -9.85
N ILE A 58 11.62 -13.96 -9.03
CA ILE A 58 10.33 -13.30 -9.17
C ILE A 58 10.52 -11.78 -9.12
N ASN A 59 11.27 -11.28 -8.14
CA ASN A 59 11.56 -9.85 -7.98
C ASN A 59 12.30 -9.27 -9.20
N ALA A 60 13.28 -10.00 -9.73
CA ALA A 60 14.03 -9.58 -10.92
C ALA A 60 13.13 -9.50 -12.17
N GLU A 61 12.21 -10.46 -12.35
CA GLU A 61 11.28 -10.44 -13.49
C GLU A 61 10.23 -9.32 -13.38
N ILE A 62 9.73 -9.05 -12.17
CA ILE A 62 8.80 -7.94 -11.92
C ILE A 62 9.50 -6.60 -12.19
N LEU A 63 10.73 -6.42 -11.69
CA LEU A 63 11.51 -5.19 -11.88
C LEU A 63 11.76 -4.87 -13.35
N LYS A 64 11.97 -5.88 -14.21
CA LYS A 64 12.15 -5.68 -15.66
C LYS A 64 10.88 -5.14 -16.36
N ARG A 65 9.72 -5.41 -15.81
CA ARG A 65 8.42 -5.04 -16.40
C ARG A 65 7.85 -3.74 -15.85
N ASP A 66 8.19 -3.40 -14.60
CA ASP A 66 7.68 -2.20 -13.94
C ASP A 66 8.54 -0.97 -14.28
N ASN A 67 7.95 -0.02 -14.97
CA ASN A 67 8.62 1.23 -15.37
C ASN A 67 8.58 2.35 -14.29
N TYR A 68 8.01 2.07 -13.11
CA TYR A 68 8.04 2.95 -11.94
C TYR A 68 9.09 2.51 -10.93
N SER A 69 9.39 1.22 -10.88
CA SER A 69 10.46 0.66 -10.07
C SER A 69 11.83 0.89 -10.70
N ALA A 70 12.87 0.91 -9.87
CA ALA A 70 14.25 1.03 -10.31
C ALA A 70 15.17 0.11 -9.51
N ASP A 71 16.17 -0.44 -10.21
CA ASP A 71 17.34 -1.03 -9.58
C ASP A 71 18.24 0.09 -9.07
N LEU A 72 18.04 0.46 -7.82
CA LEU A 72 18.79 1.57 -7.21
C LEU A 72 20.26 1.23 -7.03
N LYS A 73 20.62 -0.04 -6.83
CA LYS A 73 22.03 -0.47 -6.70
C LYS A 73 22.85 -0.14 -7.94
N ASN A 74 22.26 -0.35 -9.11
CA ASN A 74 22.85 -0.07 -10.42
C ASN A 74 22.30 1.22 -11.05
N TYR A 75 21.76 2.15 -10.24
CA TYR A 75 21.21 3.39 -10.75
C TYR A 75 22.30 4.28 -11.34
N PRO A 76 22.08 4.92 -12.52
CA PRO A 76 23.08 5.75 -13.17
C PRO A 76 23.48 6.95 -12.31
N GLU A 77 24.76 7.34 -12.35
CA GLU A 77 25.26 8.52 -11.63
C GLU A 77 24.80 9.85 -12.27
N THR A 78 24.37 9.78 -13.52
CA THR A 78 23.83 10.94 -14.26
C THR A 78 22.59 10.57 -15.03
N ILE A 79 21.66 11.53 -15.17
CA ILE A 79 20.46 11.37 -16.00
C ILE A 79 20.37 12.52 -17.01
N SER A 80 20.02 12.24 -18.27
CA SER A 80 19.87 13.28 -19.28
C SER A 80 18.71 14.21 -18.97
N ALA A 81 18.83 15.51 -19.31
CA ALA A 81 17.73 16.47 -19.17
C ALA A 81 16.46 16.01 -19.89
N LYS A 82 16.61 15.41 -21.08
CA LYS A 82 15.50 14.90 -21.88
C LYS A 82 14.73 13.79 -21.15
N ASP A 83 15.45 12.80 -20.62
CA ASP A 83 14.83 11.64 -19.94
C ASP A 83 14.20 12.08 -18.63
N LEU A 84 14.85 12.97 -17.89
CA LEU A 84 14.30 13.49 -16.65
C LEU A 84 13.06 14.36 -16.88
N LYS A 85 13.05 15.24 -17.90
CA LYS A 85 11.84 15.98 -18.30
C LYS A 85 10.68 15.04 -18.61
N LYS A 86 10.93 14.06 -19.49
CA LYS A 86 9.93 13.06 -19.86
C LYS A 86 9.36 12.31 -18.64
N ARG A 87 10.23 11.97 -17.66
CA ARG A 87 9.81 11.29 -16.44
C ARG A 87 8.95 12.19 -15.55
N ILE A 88 9.32 13.47 -15.39
CA ILE A 88 8.55 14.44 -14.59
C ILE A 88 7.20 14.75 -15.26
N GLU A 89 7.17 14.90 -16.59
CA GLU A 89 5.94 15.16 -17.35
C GLU A 89 4.98 13.97 -17.27
N LYS A 90 5.49 12.73 -17.45
CA LYS A 90 4.67 11.52 -17.39
C LYS A 90 3.85 11.39 -16.12
N LEU A 91 4.36 11.80 -14.96
CA LEU A 91 3.59 11.78 -13.69
C LEU A 91 2.29 12.60 -13.76
N THR A 92 2.26 13.65 -14.58
CA THR A 92 1.13 14.57 -14.68
C THR A 92 0.24 14.30 -15.89
N ASP A 93 0.77 13.60 -16.90
CA ASP A 93 0.03 13.26 -18.12
C ASP A 93 -0.84 11.99 -17.93
N ASP A 94 -0.34 11.05 -17.13
CA ASP A 94 -1.08 9.82 -16.80
C ASP A 94 -2.28 10.09 -15.86
N VAL A 95 -2.34 11.27 -15.24
CA VAL A 95 -3.41 11.70 -14.34
C VAL A 95 -3.91 13.06 -14.82
N ASN A 96 -5.18 13.15 -15.18
CA ASN A 96 -5.80 14.42 -15.57
C ASN A 96 -5.92 15.35 -14.35
N LEU A 97 -4.78 15.91 -13.93
CA LEU A 97 -4.64 16.77 -12.76
C LEU A 97 -5.02 18.19 -13.09
N GLU A 98 -6.13 18.66 -12.55
CA GLU A 98 -6.42 20.08 -12.45
C GLU A 98 -5.43 20.71 -11.47
N SER A 99 -4.38 21.34 -11.98
CA SER A 99 -3.39 22.06 -11.16
C SER A 99 -3.20 23.47 -11.69
N SER A 100 -2.97 24.40 -10.73
CA SER A 100 -2.68 25.78 -11.11
C SER A 100 -1.40 25.87 -11.94
N TRP A 101 -1.32 26.87 -12.83
CA TRP A 101 -0.11 27.16 -13.59
C TRP A 101 1.12 27.31 -12.68
N ALA A 102 0.96 27.95 -11.53
CA ALA A 102 2.05 28.16 -10.57
C ALA A 102 2.66 26.85 -10.05
N VAL A 103 1.80 25.86 -9.73
CA VAL A 103 2.26 24.53 -9.28
C VAL A 103 2.98 23.79 -10.40
N ARG A 104 2.47 23.86 -11.64
CA ARG A 104 3.16 23.25 -12.80
C ARG A 104 4.50 23.94 -13.08
N ALA A 105 4.57 25.28 -12.96
CA ALA A 105 5.81 26.04 -13.11
C ALA A 105 6.84 25.70 -12.01
N ASN A 106 6.40 25.32 -10.82
CA ASN A 106 7.26 24.91 -9.71
C ASN A 106 8.08 23.64 -10.00
N ARG A 107 7.72 22.83 -11.02
CA ARG A 107 8.53 21.67 -11.48
C ARG A 107 9.90 22.09 -12.02
N ASN A 108 10.12 23.38 -12.29
CA ASN A 108 11.40 23.97 -12.70
C ASN A 108 11.97 23.43 -14.02
N LEU A 109 11.10 22.92 -14.92
CA LEU A 109 11.53 22.23 -16.16
C LEU A 109 12.29 23.14 -17.14
N ASN A 110 12.09 24.47 -17.09
CA ASN A 110 12.79 25.41 -17.96
C ASN A 110 14.29 25.54 -17.60
N ALA A 111 14.66 25.30 -16.34
CA ALA A 111 16.05 25.28 -15.89
C ALA A 111 16.77 23.95 -16.21
N LEU A 112 16.02 22.89 -16.53
CA LEU A 112 16.55 21.57 -16.83
C LEU A 112 16.99 21.51 -18.30
N ASN A 113 18.21 21.92 -18.60
CA ASN A 113 18.77 22.05 -19.95
C ASN A 113 20.03 21.20 -20.21
N GLN A 114 20.59 20.57 -19.18
CA GLN A 114 21.76 19.69 -19.26
C GLN A 114 21.56 18.46 -18.41
N ALA A 115 22.46 17.46 -18.54
CA ALA A 115 22.46 16.29 -17.69
C ALA A 115 22.62 16.67 -16.22
N VAL A 116 21.97 15.91 -15.35
CA VAL A 116 21.94 16.12 -13.90
C VAL A 116 22.71 15.01 -13.21
N ASN A 117 23.60 15.36 -12.30
CA ASN A 117 24.23 14.39 -11.39
C ASN A 117 23.21 13.92 -10.36
N VAL A 118 23.11 12.62 -10.18
CA VAL A 118 22.29 12.00 -9.14
C VAL A 118 22.90 12.27 -7.78
N ARG A 119 22.10 12.73 -6.85
CA ARG A 119 22.49 12.85 -5.44
C ARG A 119 21.79 11.76 -4.64
N TYR A 120 22.31 11.45 -3.50
CA TYR A 120 21.85 10.36 -2.66
C TYR A 120 21.30 10.90 -1.36
N ALA A 121 20.17 10.35 -0.92
CA ALA A 121 19.54 10.72 0.34
C ALA A 121 18.78 9.54 0.96
N VAL A 122 18.51 9.66 2.25
CA VAL A 122 17.72 8.70 3.02
C VAL A 122 16.55 9.44 3.65
N THR A 123 15.36 8.82 3.67
CA THR A 123 14.17 9.38 4.33
C THR A 123 14.31 9.26 5.85
N THR A 124 14.04 10.33 6.58
CA THR A 124 14.17 10.36 8.05
C THR A 124 12.85 10.12 8.80
N GLU A 125 11.77 10.14 8.05
CA GLU A 125 10.40 9.93 8.54
C GLU A 125 9.56 9.32 7.43
N ARG A 126 8.31 8.97 7.70
CA ARG A 126 7.38 8.58 6.64
C ARG A 126 7.07 9.78 5.76
N VAL A 127 7.40 9.70 4.46
CA VAL A 127 7.30 10.83 3.54
C VAL A 127 6.35 10.53 2.39
N ASN A 128 5.53 11.54 2.04
CA ASN A 128 4.63 11.48 0.90
C ASN A 128 5.39 11.73 -0.41
N ILE A 129 5.22 10.83 -1.39
CA ILE A 129 5.60 11.10 -2.78
C ILE A 129 4.41 11.74 -3.50
N ARG A 130 4.65 12.92 -4.04
CA ARG A 130 3.65 13.75 -4.72
C ARG A 130 3.86 13.70 -6.23
N LEU A 131 2.77 13.75 -7.02
CA LEU A 131 2.84 13.84 -8.47
C LEU A 131 3.24 15.27 -8.95
N LEU A 132 3.03 16.27 -8.10
CA LEU A 132 3.44 17.66 -8.30
C LEU A 132 4.14 18.20 -7.04
N PRO A 133 5.07 19.19 -7.18
CA PRO A 133 5.78 19.80 -6.06
C PRO A 133 4.87 20.75 -5.27
N GLN A 134 3.96 20.21 -4.50
CA GLN A 134 3.04 20.91 -3.62
C GLN A 134 2.74 20.08 -2.36
N PRO A 135 2.44 20.73 -1.23
CA PRO A 135 2.08 20.03 0.00
C PRO A 135 0.75 19.27 -0.16
N PRO A 136 0.45 18.30 0.74
CA PRO A 136 -0.87 17.67 0.81
C PRO A 136 -1.99 18.71 0.95
N THR A 137 -3.12 18.47 0.28
CA THR A 137 -4.29 19.36 0.34
C THR A 137 -5.10 19.18 1.63
N GLY A 138 -4.91 18.07 2.34
CA GLY A 138 -5.75 17.65 3.47
C GLY A 138 -7.00 16.86 3.06
N ASP A 139 -7.23 16.70 1.76
CA ASP A 139 -8.33 15.89 1.24
C ASP A 139 -8.06 14.39 1.41
N LYS A 140 -9.09 13.64 1.76
CA LYS A 140 -9.00 12.16 1.91
C LYS A 140 -8.63 11.43 0.61
N TYR A 141 -8.90 12.05 -0.54
CA TYR A 141 -8.58 11.58 -1.88
C TYR A 141 -7.82 12.67 -2.63
N ASP A 142 -6.65 13.03 -2.12
CA ASP A 142 -5.77 14.01 -2.75
C ASP A 142 -5.21 13.42 -4.05
N SER A 143 -5.69 13.91 -5.19
CA SER A 143 -5.30 13.43 -6.52
C SER A 143 -3.82 13.59 -6.86
N VAL A 144 -3.11 14.44 -6.12
CA VAL A 144 -1.66 14.66 -6.26
C VAL A 144 -0.84 13.71 -5.40
N GLN A 145 -1.49 12.93 -4.52
CA GLN A 145 -0.82 11.92 -3.71
C GLN A 145 -0.55 10.65 -4.53
N GLY A 146 0.72 10.31 -4.75
CA GLY A 146 1.12 9.07 -5.41
C GLY A 146 1.25 7.93 -4.40
N THR A 147 2.20 8.07 -3.46
CA THR A 147 2.45 7.06 -2.42
C THR A 147 3.11 7.68 -1.20
N ALA A 148 3.46 6.85 -0.21
CA ALA A 148 4.33 7.24 0.89
C ALA A 148 5.44 6.20 1.07
N LEU A 149 6.65 6.67 1.42
CA LEU A 149 7.81 5.85 1.77
C LEU A 149 7.92 5.72 3.29
N ASP A 150 8.48 4.61 3.72
CA ASP A 150 8.86 4.42 5.11
C ASP A 150 10.14 5.22 5.45
N PRO A 151 10.45 5.45 6.74
CA PRO A 151 11.74 5.97 7.18
C PRO A 151 12.89 5.02 6.78
N ALA A 152 14.12 5.54 6.73
CA ALA A 152 15.32 4.81 6.36
C ALA A 152 15.31 4.22 4.94
N GLU A 153 14.44 4.70 4.04
CA GLU A 153 14.44 4.32 2.63
C GLU A 153 15.49 5.14 1.85
N ALA A 154 16.38 4.44 1.16
CA ALA A 154 17.37 5.03 0.27
C ALA A 154 16.70 5.54 -1.02
N VAL A 155 16.95 6.78 -1.40
CA VAL A 155 16.40 7.40 -2.61
C VAL A 155 17.46 8.11 -3.44
N ALA A 156 17.32 8.05 -4.77
CA ALA A 156 18.12 8.84 -5.69
C ALA A 156 17.44 10.20 -5.94
N VAL A 157 18.11 11.30 -5.65
CA VAL A 157 17.59 12.67 -5.83
C VAL A 157 18.02 13.21 -7.17
N LEU A 158 17.05 13.53 -8.03
CA LEU A 158 17.25 13.83 -9.45
C LEU A 158 17.06 15.32 -9.79
N TRP A 159 16.18 16.03 -9.09
CA TRP A 159 15.88 17.44 -9.40
C TRP A 159 15.32 18.17 -8.18
N GLU A 160 15.27 19.51 -8.26
CA GLU A 160 14.66 20.35 -7.23
C GLU A 160 13.58 21.25 -7.82
N SER A 161 12.51 21.47 -7.05
CA SER A 161 11.48 22.43 -7.40
C SER A 161 12.03 23.85 -7.44
N LYS A 162 11.36 24.76 -8.16
CA LYS A 162 11.79 26.14 -8.31
C LYS A 162 11.89 26.90 -6.98
N ASP A 163 11.01 26.59 -6.04
CA ASP A 163 11.01 27.18 -4.69
C ASP A 163 11.98 26.49 -3.72
N GLY A 164 12.67 25.43 -4.15
CA GLY A 164 13.64 24.68 -3.36
C GLY A 164 13.04 23.82 -2.24
N LYS A 165 11.70 23.70 -2.15
CA LYS A 165 11.03 22.98 -1.06
C LYS A 165 10.84 21.50 -1.33
N PHE A 166 10.85 21.10 -2.61
CA PHE A 166 10.62 19.71 -3.02
C PHE A 166 11.80 19.18 -3.82
N SER A 167 12.11 17.91 -3.61
CA SER A 167 13.06 17.15 -4.42
C SER A 167 12.30 16.12 -5.24
N PHE A 168 12.63 16.00 -6.54
CA PHE A 168 12.16 14.90 -7.38
C PHE A 168 13.10 13.73 -7.18
N ILE A 169 12.55 12.59 -6.77
CA ILE A 169 13.31 11.41 -6.38
C ILE A 169 12.91 10.19 -7.19
N GLN A 170 13.82 9.20 -7.24
CA GLN A 170 13.52 7.81 -7.54
C GLN A 170 13.70 7.00 -6.26
N ALA A 171 12.65 6.34 -5.81
CA ALA A 171 12.68 5.28 -4.82
C ALA A 171 12.62 3.90 -5.50
N ARG A 172 12.71 2.81 -4.72
CA ARG A 172 12.69 1.44 -5.26
C ARG A 172 11.46 1.15 -6.13
N TYR A 173 10.26 1.58 -5.71
CA TYR A 173 8.97 1.22 -6.34
C TYR A 173 8.21 2.39 -6.95
N TYR A 174 8.73 3.61 -6.78
CA TYR A 174 8.04 4.82 -7.23
C TYR A 174 8.99 5.97 -7.45
N PHE A 175 8.54 7.01 -8.15
CA PHE A 175 9.26 8.27 -8.31
C PHE A 175 8.28 9.45 -8.22
N GLY A 176 8.77 10.61 -7.84
CA GLY A 176 7.95 11.81 -7.71
C GLY A 176 8.57 12.84 -6.78
N TRP A 177 7.77 13.78 -6.33
CA TRP A 177 8.19 14.90 -5.52
C TRP A 177 8.00 14.62 -4.02
N VAL A 178 9.03 14.87 -3.24
CA VAL A 178 8.99 14.74 -1.78
C VAL A 178 9.40 16.05 -1.13
N ASN A 179 8.95 16.30 0.10
CA ASN A 179 9.44 17.42 0.90
C ASN A 179 10.95 17.26 1.12
N LYS A 180 11.75 18.23 0.70
CA LYS A 180 13.21 18.21 0.83
C LYS A 180 13.66 18.10 2.29
N ASN A 181 12.91 18.67 3.22
CA ASN A 181 13.25 18.66 4.64
C ASN A 181 13.09 17.28 5.31
N SER A 182 12.54 16.29 4.61
CA SER A 182 12.44 14.90 5.10
C SER A 182 13.54 14.00 4.51
N LEU A 183 14.53 14.58 3.80
CA LEU A 183 15.63 13.88 3.18
C LEU A 183 16.96 14.26 3.83
N ALA A 184 17.67 13.27 4.37
CA ALA A 184 19.05 13.40 4.83
C ALA A 184 20.00 13.06 3.67
N PHE A 185 20.77 14.03 3.19
CA PHE A 185 21.72 13.85 2.08
C PHE A 185 22.97 13.14 2.57
N THR A 186 23.58 12.32 1.71
CA THR A 186 24.78 11.56 2.05
C THR A 186 25.58 11.17 0.79
N ASP A 187 26.76 10.58 0.97
CA ASP A 187 27.53 9.97 -0.09
C ASP A 187 26.91 8.62 -0.52
N ARG A 188 27.42 8.07 -1.64
CA ARG A 188 26.89 6.83 -2.22
C ARG A 188 27.15 5.60 -1.34
N ASP A 189 28.30 5.52 -0.69
CA ASP A 189 28.69 4.35 0.08
C ASP A 189 27.80 4.22 1.33
N THR A 190 27.63 5.29 2.06
CA THR A 190 26.69 5.36 3.19
C THR A 190 25.24 5.08 2.73
N TRP A 191 24.81 5.66 1.60
CA TRP A 191 23.49 5.42 1.04
C TRP A 191 23.23 3.94 0.71
N LEU A 192 24.27 3.21 0.21
CA LEU A 192 24.17 1.76 -0.06
C LEU A 192 23.91 0.95 1.21
N THR A 193 24.41 1.38 2.38
CA THR A 193 24.13 0.68 3.65
C THR A 193 22.68 0.79 4.09
N TYR A 194 21.94 1.78 3.60
CA TYR A 194 20.49 1.91 3.79
C TYR A 194 19.69 1.19 2.71
N LEU A 195 20.18 1.15 1.49
CA LEU A 195 19.56 0.42 0.39
C LEU A 195 19.54 -1.09 0.65
N GLU A 196 20.68 -1.63 1.11
CA GLU A 196 20.91 -3.05 1.43
C GLU A 196 21.57 -3.17 2.80
N PRO A 197 20.83 -2.91 3.89
CA PRO A 197 21.39 -3.03 5.23
C PRO A 197 21.79 -4.47 5.52
N GLU A 198 23.00 -4.67 6.05
CA GLU A 198 23.53 -5.98 6.43
C GLU A 198 22.70 -6.57 7.59
N ASN A 199 22.44 -5.75 8.61
CA ASN A 199 21.64 -6.11 9.77
C ASN A 199 20.36 -5.28 9.77
N PHE A 200 19.21 -5.91 9.86
CA PHE A 200 17.91 -5.23 9.86
C PHE A 200 16.83 -6.06 10.53
N LEU A 201 15.77 -5.36 10.93
CA LEU A 201 14.49 -5.97 11.26
C LEU A 201 13.49 -5.71 10.13
N VAL A 202 12.73 -6.74 9.77
CA VAL A 202 11.52 -6.60 8.95
C VAL A 202 10.34 -6.35 9.87
N VAL A 203 9.56 -5.32 9.60
CA VAL A 203 8.31 -5.07 10.31
C VAL A 203 7.26 -6.09 9.88
N THR A 204 6.75 -6.87 10.82
CA THR A 204 5.77 -7.96 10.60
C THR A 204 4.38 -7.61 11.11
N THR A 205 4.15 -6.40 11.61
CA THR A 205 2.83 -5.85 11.98
C THR A 205 2.40 -4.77 10.97
N ASN A 206 1.12 -4.39 10.96
CA ASN A 206 0.63 -3.31 10.10
C ASN A 206 1.38 -1.98 10.34
N LYS A 207 1.67 -1.63 11.61
CA LYS A 207 2.34 -0.40 12.02
C LYS A 207 3.28 -0.65 13.21
N LYS A 208 4.55 -0.28 13.08
CA LYS A 208 5.54 -0.28 14.16
C LYS A 208 6.02 1.14 14.39
N PHE A 209 5.88 1.62 15.61
CA PHE A 209 6.41 2.92 16.03
C PHE A 209 7.74 2.72 16.75
N VAL A 210 8.73 3.50 16.35
CA VAL A 210 10.06 3.56 16.99
C VAL A 210 10.24 4.98 17.53
N ARG A 211 10.67 5.10 18.77
CA ARG A 211 10.96 6.40 19.38
C ARG A 211 12.35 6.87 19.01
N VAL A 212 12.42 8.04 18.38
CA VAL A 212 13.66 8.75 18.07
C VAL A 212 13.59 10.12 18.73
N ASN A 213 14.39 10.35 19.75
CA ASN A 213 14.27 11.51 20.64
C ASN A 213 12.82 11.65 21.15
N ASP A 214 12.18 12.79 20.94
CA ASP A 214 10.81 13.06 21.36
C ASP A 214 9.74 12.69 20.32
N LYS A 215 10.14 12.11 19.18
CA LYS A 215 9.23 11.75 18.08
C LYS A 215 9.00 10.25 18.02
N LEU A 216 7.79 9.87 17.60
CA LEU A 216 7.45 8.51 17.19
C LEU A 216 7.51 8.43 15.66
N ILE A 217 8.40 7.59 15.16
CA ILE A 217 8.59 7.34 13.74
C ILE A 217 7.87 6.06 13.37
N LEU A 218 7.04 6.11 12.33
CA LEU A 218 6.22 5.00 11.86
C LEU A 218 6.91 4.24 10.74
N PHE A 219 7.02 2.93 10.90
CA PHE A 219 7.33 1.94 9.87
C PHE A 219 6.11 1.08 9.58
N GLN A 220 5.83 0.82 8.31
CA GLN A 220 4.76 -0.10 7.90
C GLN A 220 5.28 -1.52 7.66
N MET A 221 4.35 -2.47 7.56
CA MET A 221 4.68 -3.88 7.29
C MET A 221 5.61 -4.03 6.09
N GLY A 222 6.63 -4.88 6.25
CA GLY A 222 7.65 -5.15 5.26
C GLY A 222 8.75 -4.09 5.17
N ALA A 223 8.64 -2.96 5.90
CA ALA A 223 9.74 -2.00 6.01
C ALA A 223 10.94 -2.63 6.74
N LYS A 224 12.14 -2.26 6.33
CA LYS A 224 13.38 -2.62 7.02
C LYS A 224 13.75 -1.53 8.03
N ILE A 225 14.06 -1.93 9.24
CA ILE A 225 14.66 -1.07 10.26
C ILE A 225 16.13 -1.47 10.34
N PRO A 226 17.08 -0.65 9.85
CA PRO A 226 18.51 -0.97 9.95
C PRO A 226 18.96 -1.09 11.41
N LEU A 227 19.80 -2.07 11.69
CA LEU A 227 20.38 -2.33 13.01
C LEU A 227 21.87 -2.02 13.04
N GLU A 228 22.39 -1.68 14.21
CA GLU A 228 23.83 -1.60 14.46
C GLU A 228 24.50 -2.99 14.42
N ASN A 229 23.82 -3.98 15.02
CA ASN A 229 24.23 -5.38 15.06
C ASN A 229 23.01 -6.29 15.34
N LEU A 230 23.23 -7.61 15.39
CA LEU A 230 22.20 -8.62 15.72
C LEU A 230 22.25 -9.04 17.20
N GLU A 231 22.59 -8.14 18.11
CA GLU A 231 22.60 -8.39 19.54
C GLU A 231 21.32 -7.86 20.20
N VAL A 232 20.75 -8.65 21.11
CA VAL A 232 19.55 -8.28 21.90
C VAL A 232 19.97 -8.04 23.33
N GLU A 233 19.84 -6.80 23.77
CA GLU A 233 20.11 -6.42 25.17
C GLU A 233 18.81 -6.03 25.87
N ASN A 234 18.55 -6.61 27.03
CA ASN A 234 17.33 -6.34 27.82
C ASN A 234 16.02 -6.45 27.01
N ASN A 235 15.95 -7.41 26.08
CA ASN A 235 14.84 -7.62 25.14
C ASN A 235 14.65 -6.46 24.14
N LEU A 236 15.72 -5.73 23.81
CA LEU A 236 15.72 -4.63 22.86
C LEU A 236 16.80 -4.82 21.80
N TRP A 237 16.44 -4.49 20.55
CA TRP A 237 17.37 -4.30 19.44
C TRP A 237 17.84 -2.86 19.39
N THR A 238 19.07 -2.61 18.95
CA THR A 238 19.56 -1.25 18.71
C THR A 238 19.50 -0.95 17.21
N ALA A 239 18.55 -0.11 16.82
CA ALA A 239 18.37 0.37 15.46
C ALA A 239 19.30 1.57 15.19
N ARG A 240 19.80 1.66 13.95
CA ARG A 240 20.57 2.76 13.40
C ARG A 240 19.67 3.60 12.50
N LEU A 241 19.16 4.72 13.00
CA LEU A 241 18.15 5.50 12.28
C LEU A 241 18.71 6.83 11.76
N PRO A 242 18.27 7.26 10.55
CA PRO A 242 18.72 8.51 9.95
C PRO A 242 18.05 9.71 10.60
N ILE A 243 18.81 10.74 10.89
CA ILE A 243 18.35 12.08 11.23
C ILE A 243 19.02 13.12 10.33
N ILE A 244 18.48 14.34 10.30
CA ILE A 244 19.06 15.45 9.54
C ILE A 244 19.77 16.40 10.49
N GLU A 245 21.04 16.66 10.23
CA GLU A 245 21.80 17.71 10.84
C GLU A 245 22.47 18.56 9.77
N ASN A 246 22.16 19.86 9.71
CA ASN A 246 22.63 20.79 8.68
C ASN A 246 22.34 20.35 7.22
N GLY A 247 21.27 19.55 6.99
CA GLY A 247 20.89 19.02 5.68
C GLY A 247 21.55 17.67 5.33
N GLU A 248 22.53 17.22 6.11
CA GLU A 248 23.28 16.01 5.91
C GLU A 248 22.77 14.87 6.83
N LEU A 249 23.04 13.63 6.42
CA LEU A 249 22.75 12.43 7.19
C LEU A 249 23.61 12.37 8.45
N GLN A 250 22.95 12.24 9.58
CA GLN A 250 23.53 11.74 10.81
C GLN A 250 22.76 10.51 11.25
N GLU A 251 23.35 9.70 12.10
CA GLU A 251 22.77 8.47 12.61
C GLU A 251 22.54 8.57 14.10
N ILE A 252 21.41 8.05 14.53
CA ILE A 252 21.07 7.96 15.97
C ILE A 252 20.67 6.52 16.31
N SER A 253 21.14 6.05 17.47
CA SER A 253 20.72 4.78 18.06
C SER A 253 19.31 4.91 18.62
N ALA A 254 18.42 3.95 18.28
CA ALA A 254 17.07 3.87 18.78
C ALA A 254 16.74 2.45 19.24
N GLN A 255 15.96 2.33 20.31
CA GLN A 255 15.60 1.02 20.85
C GLN A 255 14.32 0.48 20.19
N VAL A 256 14.36 -0.77 19.74
CA VAL A 256 13.23 -1.50 19.17
C VAL A 256 12.96 -2.73 20.02
N LEU A 257 11.74 -2.87 20.53
CA LEU A 257 11.35 -4.02 21.31
C LEU A 257 11.43 -5.30 20.47
N ASN A 258 12.10 -6.33 21.01
CA ASN A 258 12.14 -7.68 20.45
C ASN A 258 10.82 -8.39 20.77
N ASP A 259 9.86 -8.24 19.90
CA ASP A 259 8.50 -8.79 20.00
C ASP A 259 8.09 -9.42 18.64
N ASP A 260 6.90 -10.00 18.57
CA ASP A 260 6.32 -10.63 17.39
C ASP A 260 5.98 -9.66 16.24
N LYS A 261 6.25 -8.36 16.43
CA LYS A 261 5.99 -7.29 15.44
C LYS A 261 7.18 -7.02 14.54
N VAL A 262 8.31 -7.68 14.78
CA VAL A 262 9.53 -7.58 13.99
C VAL A 262 10.19 -8.95 13.83
N SER A 263 10.98 -9.12 12.77
CA SER A 263 11.75 -10.33 12.49
C SER A 263 13.11 -9.93 11.93
N THR A 264 14.17 -10.67 12.23
CA THR A 264 15.51 -10.47 11.65
C THR A 264 15.63 -10.95 10.20
N GLU A 265 14.60 -11.62 9.69
CA GLU A 265 14.53 -12.12 8.32
C GLU A 265 13.13 -11.86 7.74
N PHE A 266 13.01 -11.88 6.43
CA PHE A 266 11.69 -11.94 5.80
C PHE A 266 10.95 -13.18 6.25
N LEU A 267 9.64 -13.06 6.47
CA LEU A 267 8.81 -14.20 6.82
C LEU A 267 8.85 -15.26 5.71
N PRO A 268 8.83 -16.56 6.05
CA PRO A 268 8.68 -17.62 5.07
C PRO A 268 7.46 -17.36 4.18
N CYS A 269 7.63 -17.49 2.87
CA CYS A 269 6.50 -17.33 1.94
C CYS A 269 5.63 -18.58 1.99
N THR A 270 4.58 -18.54 2.80
CA THR A 270 3.64 -19.62 3.04
C THR A 270 2.21 -19.13 2.92
N THR A 271 1.27 -20.03 2.65
CA THR A 271 -0.16 -19.73 2.62
C THR A 271 -0.64 -19.11 3.93
N ASN A 272 -0.24 -19.68 5.07
CA ASN A 272 -0.62 -19.18 6.38
C ASN A 272 -0.05 -17.78 6.67
N ASN A 273 1.14 -17.46 6.16
CA ASN A 273 1.69 -16.12 6.32
C ASN A 273 0.96 -15.08 5.46
N PHE A 274 0.48 -15.42 4.25
CA PHE A 274 -0.43 -14.53 3.52
C PHE A 274 -1.68 -14.20 4.35
N ILE A 275 -2.27 -15.21 5.00
CA ILE A 275 -3.43 -15.03 5.88
C ILE A 275 -3.06 -14.17 7.09
N ARG A 276 -2.07 -14.61 7.90
CA ARG A 276 -1.66 -13.90 9.13
C ARG A 276 -1.34 -12.44 8.89
N GLN A 277 -0.57 -12.15 7.83
CA GLN A 277 -0.15 -10.77 7.54
C GLN A 277 -1.31 -9.91 7.04
N SER A 278 -2.19 -10.44 6.19
CA SER A 278 -3.35 -9.69 5.70
C SER A 278 -4.32 -9.31 6.81
N PHE A 279 -4.58 -10.22 7.76
CA PHE A 279 -5.48 -9.96 8.89
C PHE A 279 -4.94 -8.95 9.91
N LYS A 280 -3.62 -8.70 9.95
CA LYS A 280 -3.05 -7.63 10.79
C LYS A 280 -3.51 -6.22 10.39
N PHE A 281 -4.03 -6.07 9.17
CA PHE A 281 -4.63 -4.82 8.70
C PHE A 281 -6.15 -4.74 8.88
N LEU A 282 -6.83 -5.81 9.28
CA LEU A 282 -8.29 -5.85 9.37
C LEU A 282 -8.82 -4.70 10.24
N GLY A 283 -9.73 -3.89 9.68
CA GLY A 283 -10.29 -2.72 10.33
C GLY A 283 -9.45 -1.44 10.19
N ASP A 284 -8.21 -1.49 9.69
CA ASP A 284 -7.40 -0.30 9.43
C ASP A 284 -8.10 0.65 8.45
N ILE A 285 -7.98 1.95 8.68
CA ILE A 285 -8.57 2.98 7.82
C ILE A 285 -7.94 2.90 6.43
N TYR A 286 -8.75 3.08 5.38
CA TYR A 286 -8.26 3.25 4.01
C TYR A 286 -7.58 4.61 3.85
N GLY A 287 -6.31 4.62 3.45
CA GLY A 287 -5.53 5.82 3.19
C GLY A 287 -5.10 5.89 1.72
N TRP A 288 -5.73 6.77 0.93
CA TRP A 288 -5.38 7.01 -0.47
C TRP A 288 -3.89 7.37 -0.62
N GLY A 289 -3.14 6.62 -1.45
CA GLY A 289 -1.71 6.85 -1.66
C GLY A 289 -0.88 6.79 -0.37
N GLY A 290 -1.32 6.08 0.67
CA GLY A 290 -0.63 6.01 1.96
C GLY A 290 -0.90 7.18 2.91
N LEU A 291 -1.86 8.07 2.61
CA LEU A 291 -2.31 9.13 3.53
C LEU A 291 -2.81 8.54 4.84
N ASP A 292 -2.90 9.38 5.87
CA ASP A 292 -3.34 9.02 7.23
C ASP A 292 -2.50 7.88 7.87
N ASN A 293 -1.24 7.74 7.45
CA ASN A 293 -0.36 6.64 7.89
C ASN A 293 -1.01 5.27 7.69
N SER A 294 -1.74 5.08 6.60
CA SER A 294 -2.51 3.88 6.32
C SER A 294 -2.22 3.32 4.92
N VAL A 295 -3.06 2.46 4.42
CA VAL A 295 -2.90 1.77 3.13
C VAL A 295 -4.14 1.98 2.25
N ASP A 296 -3.93 2.08 0.93
CA ASP A 296 -4.95 1.84 -0.08
C ASP A 296 -4.92 0.36 -0.51
N CYS A 297 -5.70 0.00 -1.52
CA CYS A 297 -5.83 -1.40 -1.95
C CYS A 297 -4.49 -2.01 -2.41
N SER A 298 -3.71 -1.28 -3.20
CA SER A 298 -2.43 -1.76 -3.74
C SER A 298 -1.30 -1.71 -2.71
N ALA A 299 -1.26 -0.69 -1.83
CA ALA A 299 -0.30 -0.65 -0.73
C ALA A 299 -0.56 -1.76 0.30
N PHE A 300 -1.82 -2.09 0.57
CA PHE A 300 -2.18 -3.20 1.45
C PHE A 300 -1.56 -4.51 0.96
N VAL A 301 -1.83 -4.91 -0.28
CA VAL A 301 -1.28 -6.15 -0.82
C VAL A 301 0.25 -6.09 -0.99
N GLN A 302 0.79 -4.92 -1.37
CA GLN A 302 2.24 -4.72 -1.46
C GLN A 302 2.93 -4.96 -0.12
N ASN A 303 2.40 -4.43 0.97
CA ASN A 303 2.97 -4.59 2.30
C ASN A 303 2.91 -6.05 2.78
N VAL A 304 1.80 -6.78 2.51
CA VAL A 304 1.70 -8.21 2.81
C VAL A 304 2.79 -8.99 2.08
N TYR A 305 2.94 -8.79 0.76
CA TYR A 305 3.98 -9.44 -0.04
C TYR A 305 5.40 -9.05 0.39
N ARG A 306 5.63 -7.76 0.69
CA ARG A 306 6.93 -7.23 1.11
C ARG A 306 7.40 -7.84 2.44
N SER A 307 6.49 -8.20 3.35
CA SER A 307 6.84 -8.88 4.60
C SER A 307 7.49 -10.26 4.39
N MET A 308 7.26 -10.87 3.22
CA MET A 308 7.84 -12.14 2.78
C MET A 308 8.96 -11.95 1.73
N GLY A 309 9.44 -10.71 1.52
CA GLY A 309 10.52 -10.39 0.59
C GLY A 309 10.10 -10.31 -0.88
N ILE A 310 8.81 -10.42 -1.20
CA ILE A 310 8.32 -10.31 -2.57
C ILE A 310 8.01 -8.86 -2.89
N ASN A 311 8.70 -8.31 -3.89
CA ASN A 311 8.65 -6.91 -4.26
C ASN A 311 7.68 -6.70 -5.44
N ILE A 312 6.41 -6.44 -5.16
CA ILE A 312 5.42 -6.14 -6.20
C ILE A 312 5.32 -4.61 -6.44
N PRO A 313 4.89 -4.17 -7.65
CA PRO A 313 4.70 -2.75 -7.95
C PRO A 313 3.77 -2.04 -6.97
N ARG A 314 3.86 -0.70 -6.94
CA ARG A 314 3.05 0.10 -6.00
C ARG A 314 1.60 0.23 -6.44
N ASP A 315 1.32 0.44 -7.71
CA ASP A 315 -0.03 0.71 -8.21
C ASP A 315 -0.71 -0.57 -8.72
N ALA A 316 -2.03 -0.67 -8.55
CA ALA A 316 -2.79 -1.86 -8.89
C ALA A 316 -2.69 -2.26 -10.36
N ASP A 317 -2.69 -1.29 -11.29
CA ASP A 317 -2.51 -1.52 -12.73
C ASP A 317 -1.10 -2.04 -13.06
N LYS A 318 -0.08 -1.58 -12.33
CA LYS A 318 1.28 -2.09 -12.46
C LYS A 318 1.42 -3.48 -11.87
N GLN A 319 0.76 -3.76 -10.74
CA GLN A 319 0.71 -5.10 -10.16
C GLN A 319 0.08 -6.08 -11.17
N GLU A 320 -1.07 -5.73 -11.78
CA GLU A 320 -1.72 -6.54 -12.80
C GLU A 320 -0.82 -6.77 -14.03
N GLY A 321 -0.16 -5.71 -14.51
CA GLY A 321 0.67 -5.76 -15.73
C GLY A 321 2.05 -6.42 -15.55
N CYS A 322 2.60 -6.44 -14.33
CA CYS A 322 3.98 -6.85 -14.09
C CYS A 322 4.12 -8.19 -13.36
N MET A 323 3.12 -8.60 -12.57
CA MET A 323 3.17 -9.87 -11.88
C MET A 323 2.90 -11.07 -12.80
N PRO A 324 3.36 -12.29 -12.42
CA PRO A 324 3.01 -13.50 -13.14
C PRO A 324 1.50 -13.73 -13.18
N ILE A 325 0.97 -13.91 -14.40
CA ILE A 325 -0.47 -14.07 -14.65
C ILE A 325 -0.91 -15.49 -14.27
N PHE A 326 -1.96 -15.59 -13.44
CA PHE A 326 -2.68 -16.83 -13.17
C PHE A 326 -3.83 -17.02 -14.16
N ALA A 327 -4.65 -15.99 -14.40
CA ALA A 327 -5.76 -15.98 -15.34
C ALA A 327 -6.07 -14.57 -15.85
N VAL A 328 -6.65 -14.50 -17.05
CA VAL A 328 -7.22 -13.28 -17.65
C VAL A 328 -8.67 -13.55 -18.05
N PHE A 329 -9.55 -12.58 -17.78
CA PHE A 329 -11.00 -12.75 -17.97
C PHE A 329 -11.51 -12.07 -19.26
N ASN A 330 -11.13 -12.62 -20.41
CA ASN A 330 -11.64 -12.19 -21.72
C ASN A 330 -12.69 -13.18 -22.22
N ASN A 331 -13.91 -12.71 -22.49
CA ASN A 331 -15.01 -13.53 -23.04
C ASN A 331 -15.33 -14.80 -22.23
N VAL A 332 -15.33 -14.67 -20.92
CA VAL A 332 -15.54 -15.77 -19.94
C VAL A 332 -16.89 -15.58 -19.27
N THR A 333 -17.70 -16.62 -19.18
CA THR A 333 -19.01 -16.59 -18.50
C THR A 333 -18.84 -16.44 -16.98
N THR A 334 -19.89 -16.01 -16.28
CA THR A 334 -19.88 -15.87 -14.81
C THR A 334 -19.56 -17.20 -14.12
N ALA A 335 -20.05 -18.33 -14.64
CA ALA A 335 -19.76 -19.65 -14.06
C ALA A 335 -18.29 -20.04 -14.22
N GLU A 336 -17.70 -19.81 -15.40
CA GLU A 336 -16.28 -20.04 -15.64
C GLU A 336 -15.40 -19.12 -14.79
N ARG A 337 -15.78 -17.83 -14.62
CA ARG A 337 -15.09 -16.90 -13.73
C ARG A 337 -15.07 -17.42 -12.29
N LEU A 338 -16.21 -17.86 -11.79
CA LEU A 338 -16.33 -18.43 -10.44
C LEU A 338 -15.43 -19.65 -10.26
N ASP A 339 -15.42 -20.57 -11.23
CA ASP A 339 -14.53 -21.75 -11.22
C ASP A 339 -13.05 -21.34 -11.20
N ILE A 340 -12.62 -20.42 -12.08
CA ILE A 340 -11.25 -19.93 -12.14
C ILE A 340 -10.84 -19.25 -10.84
N VAL A 341 -11.68 -18.36 -10.28
CA VAL A 341 -11.39 -17.66 -9.02
C VAL A 341 -11.34 -18.66 -7.86
N SER A 342 -12.22 -19.66 -7.84
CA SER A 342 -12.24 -20.70 -6.80
C SER A 342 -10.95 -21.53 -6.77
N ARG A 343 -10.34 -21.79 -7.94
CA ARG A 343 -9.06 -22.52 -8.08
C ARG A 343 -7.82 -21.67 -7.83
N ALA A 344 -7.94 -20.35 -7.79
CA ALA A 344 -6.80 -19.48 -7.50
C ALA A 344 -6.31 -19.74 -6.06
N PRO A 345 -4.98 -19.76 -5.82
CA PRO A 345 -4.43 -20.02 -4.48
C PRO A 345 -4.75 -18.88 -3.51
N THR A 346 -4.68 -19.17 -2.20
CA THR A 346 -4.63 -18.14 -1.16
C THR A 346 -3.43 -17.22 -1.38
N GLY A 347 -3.62 -15.95 -1.18
CA GLY A 347 -2.60 -14.93 -1.49
C GLY A 347 -2.68 -14.40 -2.93
N ALA A 348 -3.38 -15.07 -3.86
CA ALA A 348 -3.55 -14.55 -5.21
C ALA A 348 -4.21 -13.18 -5.22
N LEU A 349 -3.76 -12.30 -6.13
CA LEU A 349 -4.30 -10.96 -6.32
C LEU A 349 -5.36 -10.98 -7.41
N LEU A 350 -6.56 -10.53 -7.06
CA LEU A 350 -7.69 -10.36 -7.98
C LEU A 350 -7.79 -8.90 -8.39
N PHE A 351 -7.80 -8.62 -9.68
CA PHE A 351 -7.83 -7.26 -10.23
C PHE A 351 -9.16 -6.94 -10.87
N LYS A 352 -9.59 -5.69 -10.71
CA LYS A 352 -10.63 -5.03 -11.50
C LYS A 352 -10.25 -3.57 -11.72
N PRO A 353 -10.87 -2.83 -12.65
CA PRO A 353 -10.50 -1.44 -12.90
C PRO A 353 -10.35 -0.61 -11.62
N GLY A 354 -9.14 -0.10 -11.35
CA GLY A 354 -8.81 0.75 -10.22
C GLY A 354 -8.81 0.06 -8.84
N HIS A 355 -8.73 -1.27 -8.77
CA HIS A 355 -8.76 -1.98 -7.49
C HIS A 355 -8.08 -3.35 -7.54
N VAL A 356 -7.46 -3.71 -6.42
CA VAL A 356 -6.85 -5.03 -6.19
C VAL A 356 -7.31 -5.60 -4.86
N MET A 357 -7.45 -6.94 -4.78
CA MET A 357 -7.93 -7.69 -3.64
C MET A 357 -7.08 -8.95 -3.45
N LEU A 358 -6.88 -9.37 -2.21
CA LEU A 358 -6.16 -10.61 -1.88
C LEU A 358 -7.17 -11.73 -1.60
N LYS A 359 -7.02 -12.87 -2.27
CA LYS A 359 -7.84 -14.06 -2.03
C LYS A 359 -7.44 -14.74 -0.73
N LEU A 360 -8.42 -15.00 0.16
CA LEU A 360 -8.24 -15.81 1.38
C LEU A 360 -8.46 -17.30 1.13
N GLY A 361 -9.45 -17.64 0.35
CA GLY A 361 -9.86 -19.01 0.09
C GLY A 361 -11.30 -19.09 -0.42
N ASN A 362 -11.92 -20.25 -0.30
CA ASN A 362 -13.35 -20.44 -0.54
C ASN A 362 -14.04 -20.80 0.79
N ASP A 363 -15.25 -20.33 1.01
CA ASP A 363 -16.05 -20.72 2.16
C ASP A 363 -16.67 -22.13 1.97
N ASP A 364 -17.41 -22.61 2.96
CA ASP A 364 -18.02 -23.95 2.95
C ASP A 364 -19.03 -24.15 1.81
N SER A 365 -19.52 -23.07 1.19
CA SER A 365 -20.37 -23.12 -0.01
C SER A 365 -19.58 -23.09 -1.32
N GLY A 366 -18.25 -23.04 -1.27
CA GLY A 366 -17.36 -22.89 -2.42
C GLY A 366 -17.23 -21.46 -2.95
N LYS A 367 -17.76 -20.45 -2.23
CA LYS A 367 -17.73 -19.05 -2.63
C LYS A 367 -16.37 -18.42 -2.33
N PRO A 368 -15.71 -17.78 -3.30
CA PRO A 368 -14.44 -17.10 -3.06
C PRO A 368 -14.58 -15.94 -2.06
N ILE A 369 -13.71 -15.91 -1.08
CA ILE A 369 -13.62 -14.86 -0.05
C ILE A 369 -12.29 -14.13 -0.18
N ILE A 370 -12.37 -12.81 -0.03
CA ILE A 370 -11.26 -11.88 -0.22
C ILE A 370 -11.10 -10.97 0.99
N ILE A 371 -9.88 -10.46 1.17
CA ILE A 371 -9.59 -9.35 2.08
C ILE A 371 -8.98 -8.20 1.27
N HIS A 372 -9.43 -6.97 1.51
CA HIS A 372 -8.98 -5.83 0.74
C HIS A 372 -9.17 -4.51 1.49
N ALA A 373 -8.33 -3.52 1.19
CA ALA A 373 -8.58 -2.15 1.61
C ALA A 373 -9.57 -1.51 0.63
N ALA A 374 -10.81 -1.30 1.08
CA ALA A 374 -11.90 -0.75 0.27
C ALA A 374 -12.22 0.70 0.66
N SER A 375 -12.30 1.59 -0.33
CA SER A 375 -12.77 2.96 -0.10
C SER A 375 -14.30 3.03 -0.09
N SER A 376 -14.95 2.39 -1.05
CA SER A 376 -16.40 2.38 -1.23
C SER A 376 -16.85 1.21 -2.11
N TYR A 377 -18.14 0.92 -2.09
CA TYR A 377 -18.82 0.04 -3.02
C TYR A 377 -20.19 0.66 -3.40
N TYR A 378 -20.92 0.00 -4.30
CA TYR A 378 -22.27 0.42 -4.64
C TYR A 378 -23.29 -0.63 -4.19
N SER A 379 -24.43 -0.16 -3.70
CA SER A 379 -25.58 -0.99 -3.37
C SER A 379 -26.83 -0.27 -3.85
N TYR A 380 -27.63 -0.94 -4.68
CA TYR A 380 -28.84 -0.36 -5.29
C TYR A 380 -28.62 1.02 -5.96
N GLY A 381 -27.43 1.20 -6.60
CA GLY A 381 -27.05 2.45 -7.29
C GLY A 381 -26.48 3.55 -6.39
N GLU A 382 -26.51 3.37 -5.07
CA GLU A 382 -25.96 4.32 -4.10
C GLU A 382 -24.50 3.96 -3.76
N LYS A 383 -23.63 4.98 -3.68
CA LYS A 383 -22.23 4.83 -3.27
C LYS A 383 -22.12 4.80 -1.75
N ILE A 384 -21.64 3.69 -1.21
CA ILE A 384 -21.44 3.49 0.23
C ILE A 384 -19.95 3.52 0.54
N TYR A 385 -19.52 4.45 1.41
CA TYR A 385 -18.14 4.59 1.85
C TYR A 385 -17.88 3.69 3.06
N VAL A 386 -16.96 2.73 2.93
CA VAL A 386 -16.51 1.84 4.02
C VAL A 386 -15.16 2.27 4.59
N ARG A 387 -14.23 2.72 3.74
CA ARG A 387 -12.91 3.29 4.08
C ARG A 387 -12.10 2.48 5.08
N LYS A 388 -12.04 1.16 4.89
CA LYS A 388 -11.25 0.28 5.76
C LYS A 388 -10.80 -0.99 5.05
N VAL A 389 -9.90 -1.71 5.68
CA VAL A 389 -9.58 -3.10 5.32
C VAL A 389 -10.68 -3.99 5.88
N LEU A 390 -11.26 -4.84 5.03
CA LEU A 390 -12.37 -5.73 5.40
C LEU A 390 -12.30 -7.06 4.64
N VAL A 391 -12.97 -8.06 5.20
CA VAL A 391 -13.26 -9.34 4.52
C VAL A 391 -14.60 -9.23 3.82
N SER A 392 -14.67 -9.66 2.58
CA SER A 392 -15.91 -9.71 1.79
C SER A 392 -15.92 -10.90 0.83
N ASP A 393 -17.05 -11.14 0.20
CA ASP A 393 -17.11 -11.97 -1.00
C ASP A 393 -16.99 -11.12 -2.29
N THR A 394 -17.16 -11.74 -3.44
CA THR A 394 -17.06 -11.09 -4.75
C THR A 394 -18.40 -10.60 -5.31
N SER A 395 -19.47 -10.54 -4.50
CA SER A 395 -20.83 -10.17 -4.96
C SER A 395 -21.12 -8.67 -4.92
N TYR A 396 -20.30 -7.86 -4.21
CA TYR A 396 -20.51 -6.42 -4.15
C TYR A 396 -20.37 -5.73 -5.51
N GLN A 397 -21.10 -4.64 -5.72
CA GLN A 397 -21.33 -4.05 -7.02
C GLN A 397 -20.46 -2.80 -7.27
N ASN A 398 -20.24 -2.51 -8.55
CA ASN A 398 -19.74 -1.22 -9.04
C ASN A 398 -20.92 -0.26 -9.31
N TYR A 399 -20.64 0.94 -9.84
CA TYR A 399 -21.64 1.95 -10.18
C TYR A 399 -22.74 1.43 -11.13
N SER A 400 -22.40 0.59 -12.09
CA SER A 400 -23.36 0.01 -13.05
C SER A 400 -24.16 -1.17 -12.51
N GLY A 401 -24.00 -1.53 -11.23
CA GLY A 401 -24.66 -2.69 -10.63
C GLY A 401 -23.99 -4.03 -10.97
N THR A 402 -22.84 -4.01 -11.65
CA THR A 402 -22.09 -5.22 -12.01
C THR A 402 -21.36 -5.78 -10.78
N PRO A 403 -21.56 -7.07 -10.43
CA PRO A 403 -20.84 -7.71 -9.34
C PRO A 403 -19.30 -7.68 -9.56
N THR A 404 -18.56 -7.67 -8.47
CA THR A 404 -17.08 -7.69 -8.52
C THR A 404 -16.56 -8.90 -9.30
N LEU A 405 -17.13 -10.08 -9.12
CA LEU A 405 -16.77 -11.29 -9.87
C LEU A 405 -16.81 -11.05 -11.41
N GLU A 406 -17.85 -10.38 -11.89
CA GLU A 406 -18.01 -10.06 -13.33
C GLU A 406 -17.13 -8.90 -13.79
N SER A 407 -16.70 -8.04 -12.87
CA SER A 407 -15.82 -6.91 -13.14
C SER A 407 -14.33 -7.27 -13.13
N LEU A 408 -13.96 -8.50 -12.75
CA LEU A 408 -12.56 -8.94 -12.71
C LEU A 408 -11.93 -8.89 -14.10
N THR A 409 -10.71 -8.35 -14.17
CA THR A 409 -9.87 -8.29 -15.38
C THR A 409 -8.84 -9.41 -15.41
N GLY A 410 -8.26 -9.73 -14.24
CA GLY A 410 -7.26 -10.77 -14.13
C GLY A 410 -7.01 -11.26 -12.70
N ILE A 411 -6.21 -12.30 -12.62
CA ILE A 411 -5.64 -12.84 -11.38
C ILE A 411 -4.14 -13.00 -11.60
N ALA A 412 -3.34 -12.55 -10.62
CA ALA A 412 -1.91 -12.82 -10.60
C ALA A 412 -1.51 -13.54 -9.31
N PHE A 413 -0.49 -14.38 -9.45
CA PHE A 413 0.18 -15.04 -8.33
C PHE A 413 1.61 -15.40 -8.76
N PRO A 414 2.64 -15.20 -7.93
CA PRO A 414 3.98 -15.68 -8.20
C PRO A 414 3.98 -17.20 -8.45
N ARG A 415 4.66 -17.67 -9.50
CA ARG A 415 4.78 -19.10 -9.86
C ARG A 415 6.21 -19.41 -10.20
#